data_d75eb4dea1d953b01b53926907220e9b
#
_entry.id   d75eb4dea1d953b01b53926907220e9b
#
_cell.length_a   1.000
_cell.length_b   1.000
_cell.length_c   1.000
_cell.angle_alpha   90.00
_cell.angle_beta   90.00
_cell.angle_gamma   90.00
#
_symmetry.space_group_name_H-M   'P 1'
#
loop_
_entity.id
_entity.type
_entity.pdbx_description
1 polymer ?
#
loop_
_entity_poly.entity_id
_entity_poly.type
_entity_poly.pdbx_seq_one_letter_code
_entity_poly.pdbx_strand_id
1 'polypeptide(L)'
;MRKISLIVIHCSATRVDRDFTAKDVDTAHRFRGFSCWGYHYYIRKSGQIEPMRDEDTVGAHARGFNAIRLGVCYEGGLDEDGKAADTRTSRQKESLHRLVRELLQRYPDAKVVGHRDLSPDTNYNGIVDPWERIKECPCFEVKAETW
;
A
#
# COMPACT_ATOMS: atom_id res chain seq x y z
N MET A 1 16.76 -14.39 -1.27
CA MET A 1 15.64 -13.47 -1.62
C MET A 1 14.33 -14.14 -1.29
N ARG A 2 13.40 -13.44 -0.64
CA ARG A 2 12.08 -14.00 -0.31
C ARG A 2 11.28 -14.29 -1.58
N LYS A 3 10.43 -15.31 -1.54
CA LYS A 3 9.44 -15.50 -2.58
C LYS A 3 8.32 -14.47 -2.41
N ILE A 4 8.14 -13.61 -3.38
CA ILE A 4 7.10 -12.58 -3.38
C ILE A 4 6.06 -12.92 -4.44
N SER A 5 4.83 -13.15 -4.02
CA SER A 5 3.71 -13.43 -4.91
C SER A 5 2.73 -12.27 -5.02
N LEU A 6 2.82 -11.28 -4.13
CA LEU A 6 1.96 -10.10 -4.15
C LEU A 6 2.74 -8.83 -3.83
N ILE A 7 2.42 -7.76 -4.55
CA ILE A 7 2.80 -6.39 -4.23
C ILE A 7 1.50 -5.70 -3.81
N VAL A 8 1.44 -5.30 -2.54
CA VAL A 8 0.20 -4.74 -1.96
C VAL A 8 0.35 -3.23 -1.83
N ILE A 9 -0.57 -2.51 -2.46
CA ILE A 9 -0.59 -1.05 -2.43
C ILE A 9 -1.48 -0.58 -1.27
N HIS A 10 -0.94 0.34 -0.48
CA HIS A 10 -1.61 0.95 0.66
C HIS A 10 -1.62 2.47 0.56
N CYS A 11 -2.44 3.12 1.37
CA CYS A 11 -2.32 4.54 1.67
C CYS A 11 -2.08 4.73 3.17
N SER A 12 -1.52 5.88 3.55
CA SER A 12 -1.31 6.19 4.96
C SER A 12 -2.61 6.49 5.70
N ALA A 13 -3.72 6.68 4.98
CA ALA A 13 -5.01 7.08 5.50
C ALA A 13 -4.90 8.41 6.27
N THR A 14 -4.25 9.38 5.66
CA THR A 14 -4.06 10.73 6.19
C THR A 14 -4.67 11.76 5.26
N ARG A 15 -5.04 12.93 5.83
CA ARG A 15 -5.70 13.99 5.08
C ARG A 15 -4.75 14.61 4.06
N VAL A 16 -5.27 14.95 2.89
CA VAL A 16 -4.52 15.53 1.78
C VAL A 16 -3.85 16.87 2.15
N ASP A 17 -4.44 17.61 3.09
CA ASP A 17 -3.94 18.91 3.54
C ASP A 17 -2.91 18.81 4.67
N ARG A 18 -2.45 17.62 5.02
CA ARG A 18 -1.43 17.40 6.04
C ARG A 18 -0.24 16.64 5.47
N ASP A 19 0.93 16.93 6.03
CA ASP A 19 2.12 16.14 5.76
C ASP A 19 2.21 14.98 6.72
N PHE A 20 2.54 13.82 6.21
CA PHE A 20 2.74 12.61 7.01
C PHE A 20 4.02 11.94 6.57
N THR A 21 5.09 12.13 7.34
CA THR A 21 6.43 11.68 6.98
C THR A 21 6.63 10.18 7.21
N ALA A 22 7.72 9.61 6.66
CA ALA A 22 8.10 8.23 6.97
C ALA A 22 8.32 8.04 8.47
N LYS A 23 8.85 9.04 9.17
CA LYS A 23 8.99 9.01 10.62
C LYS A 23 7.63 8.95 11.32
N ASP A 24 6.63 9.67 10.81
CA ASP A 24 5.26 9.63 11.34
C ASP A 24 4.66 8.23 11.17
N VAL A 25 4.91 7.57 10.02
CA VAL A 25 4.48 6.19 9.78
C VAL A 25 5.14 5.26 10.78
N ASP A 26 6.44 5.40 10.99
CA ASP A 26 7.19 4.60 11.97
C ASP A 26 6.62 4.77 13.38
N THR A 27 6.38 6.01 13.79
CA THR A 27 5.81 6.32 15.11
C THR A 27 4.44 5.66 15.28
N ALA A 28 3.57 5.74 14.26
CA ALA A 28 2.26 5.13 14.30
C ALA A 28 2.34 3.60 14.41
N HIS A 29 3.26 2.97 13.67
CA HIS A 29 3.44 1.52 13.73
C HIS A 29 4.03 1.06 15.05
N ARG A 30 5.00 1.78 15.61
CA ARG A 30 5.58 1.47 16.93
C ARG A 30 4.54 1.62 18.04
N PHE A 31 3.65 2.60 17.92
CA PHE A 31 2.54 2.78 18.86
C PHE A 31 1.60 1.57 18.85
N ARG A 32 1.45 0.89 17.71
CA ARG A 32 0.66 -0.35 17.58
C ARG A 32 1.44 -1.60 18.02
N GLY A 33 2.66 -1.45 18.52
CA GLY A 33 3.47 -2.57 18.99
C GLY A 33 4.43 -3.15 17.97
N PHE A 34 4.60 -2.52 16.81
CA PHE A 34 5.58 -2.96 15.81
C PHE A 34 6.98 -2.51 16.20
N SER A 35 7.98 -3.33 15.90
CA SER A 35 9.38 -2.98 16.18
C SER A 35 9.94 -1.94 15.20
N CYS A 36 9.34 -1.81 14.02
CA CYS A 36 9.68 -0.83 13.00
C CYS A 36 8.47 -0.64 12.07
N TRP A 37 8.61 0.22 11.04
CA TRP A 37 7.56 0.43 10.06
C TRP A 37 7.16 -0.85 9.35
N GLY A 38 5.87 -0.98 9.02
CA GLY A 38 5.29 -2.20 8.45
C GLY A 38 5.40 -2.30 6.93
N TYR A 39 5.65 -1.19 6.22
CA TYR A 39 5.76 -1.14 4.77
C TYR A 39 7.21 -1.26 4.33
N HIS A 40 7.43 -1.66 3.07
CA HIS A 40 8.77 -1.72 2.47
C HIS A 40 9.15 -0.39 1.81
N TYR A 41 8.17 0.32 1.26
CA TYR A 41 8.36 1.61 0.59
C TYR A 41 7.24 2.57 0.95
N TYR A 42 7.58 3.85 1.02
CA TYR A 42 6.64 4.93 1.27
C TYR A 42 6.84 6.04 0.24
N ILE A 43 5.76 6.47 -0.42
CA ILE A 43 5.81 7.47 -1.48
C ILE A 43 5.15 8.75 -0.98
N ARG A 44 5.97 9.81 -0.83
CA ARG A 44 5.51 11.12 -0.39
C ARG A 44 4.69 11.82 -1.48
N LYS A 45 3.91 12.83 -1.10
CA LYS A 45 3.14 13.66 -2.05
C LYS A 45 4.01 14.27 -3.15
N SER A 46 5.27 14.54 -2.87
CA SER A 46 6.25 15.05 -3.83
C SER A 46 6.67 14.00 -4.88
N GLY A 47 6.32 12.75 -4.68
CA GLY A 47 6.79 11.62 -5.49
C GLY A 47 8.08 10.99 -4.96
N GLN A 48 8.65 11.52 -3.89
CA GLN A 48 9.85 10.92 -3.30
C GLN A 48 9.54 9.54 -2.76
N ILE A 49 10.34 8.55 -3.16
CA ILE A 49 10.22 7.16 -2.69
C ILE A 49 11.20 6.98 -1.54
N GLU A 50 10.69 6.63 -0.37
CA GLU A 50 11.49 6.37 0.81
C GLU A 50 11.50 4.88 1.12
N PRO A 51 12.65 4.19 1.01
CA PRO A 51 12.76 2.81 1.46
C PRO A 51 12.58 2.77 2.97
N MET A 52 11.80 1.80 3.43
CA MET A 52 11.54 1.64 4.86
C MET A 52 12.06 0.29 5.34
N ARG A 53 11.28 -0.77 5.16
CA ARG A 53 11.72 -2.12 5.52
C ARG A 53 12.41 -2.76 4.33
N ASP A 54 13.51 -3.51 4.57
CA ASP A 54 14.22 -4.24 3.53
C ASP A 54 13.27 -5.23 2.84
N GLU A 55 13.38 -5.39 1.52
CA GLU A 55 12.53 -6.31 0.75
C GLU A 55 12.61 -7.76 1.24
N ASP A 56 13.74 -8.17 1.80
CA ASP A 56 13.92 -9.52 2.33
C ASP A 56 13.35 -9.68 3.74
N THR A 57 12.90 -8.61 4.37
CA THR A 57 12.28 -8.62 5.68
C THR A 57 10.76 -8.71 5.53
N VAL A 58 10.13 -9.62 6.27
CA VAL A 58 8.67 -9.73 6.28
C VAL A 58 8.06 -8.44 6.82
N GLY A 59 7.11 -7.89 6.07
CA GLY A 59 6.41 -6.66 6.45
C GLY A 59 5.34 -6.89 7.51
N ALA A 60 4.73 -5.82 7.99
CA ALA A 60 3.58 -5.85 8.90
C ALA A 60 2.50 -4.92 8.33
N HIS A 61 1.97 -5.27 7.16
CA HIS A 61 1.05 -4.39 6.41
C HIS A 61 -0.24 -5.09 5.96
N ALA A 62 -0.28 -6.43 5.99
CA ALA A 62 -1.46 -7.19 5.59
C ALA A 62 -1.53 -8.46 6.44
N ARG A 63 -2.40 -8.44 7.43
CA ARG A 63 -2.50 -9.51 8.43
C ARG A 63 -2.69 -10.89 7.78
N GLY A 64 -1.88 -11.87 8.23
CA GLY A 64 -1.96 -13.26 7.80
C GLY A 64 -1.24 -13.58 6.50
N PHE A 65 -0.71 -12.58 5.77
CA PHE A 65 -0.13 -12.78 4.44
C PHE A 65 1.20 -12.07 4.21
N ASN A 66 1.81 -11.54 5.27
CA ASN A 66 3.02 -10.72 5.13
C ASN A 66 4.22 -11.45 4.55
N ALA A 67 4.31 -12.78 4.77
CA ALA A 67 5.48 -13.57 4.38
C ALA A 67 5.72 -13.62 2.85
N ILE A 68 4.66 -13.47 2.04
CA ILE A 68 4.74 -13.55 0.58
C ILE A 68 4.47 -12.19 -0.11
N ARG A 69 4.51 -11.10 0.65
CA ARG A 69 4.06 -9.78 0.17
C ARG A 69 5.09 -8.70 0.37
N LEU A 70 5.09 -7.74 -0.57
CA LEU A 70 5.74 -6.45 -0.39
C LEU A 70 4.67 -5.38 -0.21
N GLY A 71 4.86 -4.50 0.75
CA GLY A 71 3.96 -3.39 1.00
C GLY A 71 4.51 -2.08 0.46
N VAL A 72 3.73 -1.40 -0.37
CA VAL A 72 4.02 -0.06 -0.90
C VAL A 72 2.90 0.87 -0.46
N CYS A 73 3.24 1.92 0.26
CA CYS A 73 2.28 2.87 0.81
C CYS A 73 2.50 4.25 0.20
N TYR A 74 1.41 4.94 -0.18
CA TYR A 74 1.52 6.35 -0.56
C TYR A 74 0.93 7.25 0.53
N GLU A 75 1.47 8.44 0.65
CA GLU A 75 1.01 9.46 1.60
C GLU A 75 -0.34 10.02 1.13
N GLY A 76 -1.39 9.87 1.94
CA GLY A 76 -2.72 10.39 1.64
C GLY A 76 -3.82 9.35 1.84
N GLY A 77 -4.83 9.40 0.99
CA GLY A 77 -5.98 8.50 1.01
C GLY A 77 -7.23 9.09 1.66
N LEU A 78 -7.14 10.27 2.27
CA LEU A 78 -8.28 10.99 2.82
C LEU A 78 -8.35 12.41 2.23
N ASP A 79 -9.55 12.86 1.87
CA ASP A 79 -9.77 14.23 1.42
C ASP A 79 -9.69 15.22 2.60
N GLU A 80 -9.98 16.49 2.33
CA GLU A 80 -9.92 17.56 3.34
C GLU A 80 -10.97 17.36 4.45
N ASP A 81 -12.02 16.61 4.19
CA ASP A 81 -13.07 16.28 5.16
C ASP A 81 -12.79 14.98 5.90
N GLY A 82 -11.66 14.33 5.63
CA GLY A 82 -11.31 13.05 6.24
C GLY A 82 -12.00 11.85 5.64
N LYS A 83 -12.59 11.99 4.46
CA LYS A 83 -13.25 10.87 3.76
C LYS A 83 -12.28 10.16 2.83
N ALA A 84 -12.45 8.86 2.66
CA ALA A 84 -11.63 8.05 1.76
C ALA A 84 -11.74 8.57 0.32
N ALA A 85 -10.61 8.84 -0.31
CA ALA A 85 -10.52 9.35 -1.67
C ALA A 85 -9.16 9.04 -2.27
N ASP A 86 -9.10 8.96 -3.60
CA ASP A 86 -7.83 8.86 -4.32
C ASP A 86 -7.17 10.24 -4.36
N THR A 87 -6.27 10.48 -3.41
CA THR A 87 -5.57 11.76 -3.26
C THR A 87 -4.19 11.75 -3.89
N ARG A 88 -3.85 10.71 -4.67
CA ARG A 88 -2.53 10.61 -5.29
C ARG A 88 -2.25 11.82 -6.18
N THR A 89 -1.10 12.47 -5.96
CA THR A 89 -0.60 13.51 -6.87
C THR A 89 -0.11 12.88 -8.16
N SER A 90 0.06 13.69 -9.22
CA SER A 90 0.62 13.19 -10.48
C SER A 90 2.03 12.60 -10.25
N ARG A 91 2.82 13.22 -9.39
CA ARG A 91 4.17 12.73 -9.04
C ARG A 91 4.12 11.41 -8.29
N GLN A 92 3.14 11.24 -7.39
CA GLN A 92 2.93 9.97 -6.70
C GLN A 92 2.55 8.87 -7.66
N LYS A 93 1.65 9.14 -8.61
CA LYS A 93 1.25 8.16 -9.64
C LYS A 93 2.45 7.71 -10.46
N GLU A 94 3.26 8.66 -10.90
CA GLU A 94 4.47 8.39 -11.68
C GLU A 94 5.47 7.53 -10.90
N SER A 95 5.76 7.92 -9.67
CA SER A 95 6.69 7.20 -8.80
C SER A 95 6.18 5.81 -8.46
N LEU A 96 4.89 5.69 -8.17
CA LEU A 96 4.26 4.40 -7.86
C LEU A 96 4.38 3.43 -9.04
N HIS A 97 4.05 3.88 -10.26
CA HIS A 97 4.16 3.06 -11.46
C HIS A 97 5.60 2.64 -11.73
N ARG A 98 6.55 3.57 -11.59
CA ARG A 98 7.97 3.27 -11.78
C ARG A 98 8.46 2.23 -10.77
N LEU A 99 8.15 2.42 -9.50
CA LEU A 99 8.55 1.49 -8.44
C LEU A 99 7.97 0.11 -8.67
N VAL A 100 6.68 0.03 -8.98
CA VAL A 100 6.00 -1.26 -9.21
C VAL A 100 6.62 -1.99 -10.41
N ARG A 101 6.93 -1.26 -11.49
CA ARG A 101 7.60 -1.88 -12.65
C ARG A 101 8.97 -2.45 -12.29
N GLU A 102 9.75 -1.73 -11.49
CA GLU A 102 11.05 -2.22 -11.02
C GLU A 102 10.88 -3.46 -10.15
N LEU A 103 9.88 -3.47 -9.26
CA LEU A 103 9.59 -4.63 -8.42
C LEU A 103 9.14 -5.83 -9.25
N LEU A 104 8.34 -5.62 -10.29
CA LEU A 104 7.89 -6.69 -11.18
C LEU A 104 9.05 -7.28 -12.00
N GLN A 105 10.11 -6.51 -12.26
CA GLN A 105 11.31 -7.05 -12.88
C GLN A 105 12.05 -8.02 -11.95
N ARG A 106 12.06 -7.73 -10.65
CA ARG A 106 12.67 -8.61 -9.64
C ARG A 106 11.76 -9.78 -9.26
N TYR A 107 10.47 -9.57 -9.29
CA TYR A 107 9.45 -10.56 -8.90
C TYR A 107 8.40 -10.72 -10.01
N PRO A 108 8.77 -11.35 -11.15
CA PRO A 108 7.91 -11.36 -12.34
C PRO A 108 6.59 -12.11 -12.15
N ASP A 109 6.53 -13.01 -11.18
CA ASP A 109 5.30 -13.77 -10.90
C ASP A 109 4.38 -13.07 -9.89
N ALA A 110 4.80 -11.91 -9.36
CA ALA A 110 4.01 -11.17 -8.39
C ALA A 110 2.82 -10.48 -9.06
N LYS A 111 1.70 -10.44 -8.34
CA LYS A 111 0.51 -9.68 -8.74
C LYS A 111 0.44 -8.41 -7.92
N VAL A 112 -0.06 -7.33 -8.54
CA VAL A 112 -0.25 -6.03 -7.89
C VAL A 112 -1.70 -5.90 -7.47
N VAL A 113 -1.93 -5.74 -6.18
CA VAL A 113 -3.29 -5.64 -5.60
C VAL A 113 -3.35 -4.49 -4.60
N GLY A 114 -4.56 -4.01 -4.35
CA GLY A 114 -4.80 -3.06 -3.26
C GLY A 114 -5.05 -3.79 -1.95
N HIS A 115 -4.82 -3.12 -0.84
CA HIS A 115 -5.10 -3.70 0.48
C HIS A 115 -6.56 -4.15 0.60
N ARG A 116 -7.50 -3.36 0.08
CA ARG A 116 -8.93 -3.70 0.09
C ARG A 116 -9.27 -4.96 -0.72
N ASP A 117 -8.44 -5.32 -1.70
CA ASP A 117 -8.63 -6.51 -2.52
C ASP A 117 -8.37 -7.80 -1.73
N LEU A 118 -7.79 -7.69 -0.55
CA LEU A 118 -7.54 -8.80 0.36
C LEU A 118 -8.68 -9.03 1.35
N SER A 119 -9.77 -8.28 1.21
CA SER A 119 -10.99 -8.47 1.99
C SER A 119 -11.66 -9.80 1.62
N PRO A 120 -12.43 -10.42 2.53
CA PRO A 120 -13.09 -11.70 2.23
C PRO A 120 -14.13 -11.57 1.11
N ASP A 121 -14.17 -12.57 0.22
CA ASP A 121 -15.25 -12.74 -0.76
C ASP A 121 -16.38 -13.53 -0.09
N THR A 122 -17.31 -12.82 0.55
CA THR A 122 -18.34 -13.43 1.38
C THR A 122 -19.46 -14.09 0.60
N ASN A 123 -19.66 -13.72 -0.66
CA ASN A 123 -20.69 -14.30 -1.51
C ASN A 123 -20.15 -15.33 -2.53
N TYR A 124 -18.84 -15.61 -2.48
CA TYR A 124 -18.15 -16.59 -3.30
C TYR A 124 -18.32 -16.38 -4.81
N ASN A 125 -18.41 -15.12 -5.27
CA ASN A 125 -18.55 -14.81 -6.70
C ASN A 125 -17.19 -14.63 -7.42
N GLY A 126 -16.08 -14.82 -6.70
CA GLY A 126 -14.72 -14.71 -7.26
C GLY A 126 -14.16 -13.30 -7.27
N ILE A 127 -14.91 -12.29 -6.81
CA ILE A 127 -14.48 -10.91 -6.72
C ILE A 127 -14.78 -10.35 -5.33
N VAL A 128 -14.05 -9.31 -4.93
CA VAL A 128 -14.34 -8.57 -3.70
C VAL A 128 -15.21 -7.37 -4.08
N ASP A 129 -16.50 -7.48 -3.82
CA ASP A 129 -17.45 -6.41 -4.08
C ASP A 129 -17.27 -5.24 -3.09
N PRO A 130 -17.71 -4.02 -3.42
CA PRO A 130 -17.52 -2.87 -2.54
C PRO A 130 -18.04 -3.08 -1.11
N TRP A 131 -19.15 -3.79 -0.93
CA TRP A 131 -19.72 -4.06 0.39
C TRP A 131 -18.95 -5.12 1.19
N GLU A 132 -18.04 -5.86 0.56
CA GLU A 132 -17.20 -6.87 1.22
C GLU A 132 -15.89 -6.29 1.72
N ARG A 133 -15.55 -5.05 1.34
CA ARG A 133 -14.29 -4.41 1.71
C ARG A 133 -14.27 -4.07 3.20
N ILE A 134 -13.29 -4.61 3.91
CA ILE A 134 -13.06 -4.27 5.32
C ILE A 134 -12.47 -2.84 5.43
N LYS A 135 -11.66 -2.44 4.44
CA LYS A 135 -11.00 -1.14 4.39
C LYS A 135 -11.07 -0.56 2.99
N GLU A 136 -11.08 0.77 2.89
CA GLU A 136 -11.02 1.46 1.60
C GLU A 136 -9.59 1.59 1.04
N CYS A 137 -8.57 1.44 1.89
CA CYS A 137 -7.15 1.50 1.50
C CYS A 137 -6.89 0.59 0.29
N PRO A 138 -6.26 1.05 -0.76
CA PRO A 138 -5.59 2.34 -0.96
C PRO A 138 -6.45 3.45 -1.56
N CYS A 139 -7.75 3.35 -1.55
CA CYS A 139 -8.72 4.34 -2.00
C CYS A 139 -8.74 4.57 -3.51
N PHE A 140 -8.24 3.64 -4.29
CA PHE A 140 -8.39 3.60 -5.74
C PHE A 140 -8.37 2.14 -6.22
N GLU A 141 -8.82 1.91 -7.45
CA GLU A 141 -8.89 0.55 -8.00
C GLU A 141 -7.55 0.15 -8.61
N VAL A 142 -6.76 -0.59 -7.86
CA VAL A 142 -5.42 -1.03 -8.26
C VAL A 142 -5.48 -1.92 -9.50
N LYS A 143 -6.48 -2.79 -9.58
CA LYS A 143 -6.63 -3.73 -10.70
C LYS A 143 -7.02 -3.06 -12.01
N ALA A 144 -7.49 -1.80 -11.97
CA ALA A 144 -7.81 -1.02 -13.15
C ALA A 144 -6.58 -0.30 -13.73
N GLU A 145 -5.47 -0.27 -12.99
CA GLU A 145 -4.24 0.38 -13.43
C GLU A 145 -3.42 -0.55 -14.33
N THR A 146 -2.71 0.05 -15.28
CA THR A 146 -1.73 -0.67 -16.11
C THR A 146 -0.34 -0.45 -15.53
N TRP A 147 0.19 -1.47 -14.93
CA TRP A 147 1.49 -1.42 -14.25
C TRP A 147 2.67 -1.74 -15.16
#